data_c4675dfb84e89a5a5794e8b7cf09717f
#
_entry.id   c4675dfb84e89a5a5794e8b7cf09717f
#
_cell.length_a   1.000
_cell.length_b   1.000
_cell.length_c   1.000
_cell.angle_alpha   90.00
_cell.angle_beta   90.00
_cell.angle_gamma   90.00
#
_symmetry.space_group_name_H-M   'P 1'
#
loop_
_entity.id
_entity.type
_entity.pdbx_description
1 polymer ?
#
loop_
_entity_poly.entity_id
_entity_poly.type
_entity_poly.pdbx_seq_one_letter_code
_entity_poly.pdbx_strand_id
1 'polypeptide(L)'
;MNIKTKKQNSDGIVKLESSGEIKEILINEDFMHPKDASVAICFRGKDSSGILELTPEEIEIINKKIAPKLHLLKDVKVLKFDK
;
A
#
# COMPACT_ATOMS: atom_id res chain seq x y z
N MET A 1 2.81 10.35 2.49
CA MET A 1 2.04 9.15 2.92
C MET A 1 1.93 9.16 4.44
N ASN A 2 0.76 8.92 4.94
CA ASN A 2 0.52 8.81 6.38
C ASN A 2 0.04 7.39 6.71
N ILE A 3 0.60 6.84 7.76
CA ILE A 3 0.20 5.54 8.27
C ILE A 3 -0.40 5.74 9.64
N LYS A 4 -1.66 5.34 9.79
CA LYS A 4 -2.39 5.47 11.05
C LYS A 4 -2.82 4.10 11.49
N THR A 5 -2.41 3.70 12.68
CA THR A 5 -2.77 2.40 13.23
C THR A 5 -3.37 2.55 14.62
N LYS A 6 -4.23 1.63 14.98
CA LYS A 6 -4.78 1.51 16.31
C LYS A 6 -4.47 0.11 16.82
N LYS A 7 -4.01 0.04 18.05
CA LYS A 7 -3.80 -1.23 18.71
C LYS A 7 -4.53 -1.21 20.04
N GLN A 8 -5.37 -2.21 20.26
CA GLN A 8 -6.03 -2.38 21.54
C GLN A 8 -5.20 -3.30 22.43
N ASN A 9 -4.93 -2.84 23.64
CA ASN A 9 -4.24 -3.63 24.63
C ASN A 9 -5.00 -3.55 25.95
N SER A 10 -4.47 -4.18 27.01
CA SER A 10 -5.15 -4.25 28.30
C SER A 10 -5.40 -2.87 28.93
N ASP A 11 -4.59 -1.88 28.58
CA ASP A 11 -4.68 -0.54 29.16
C ASP A 11 -5.46 0.44 28.29
N GLY A 12 -6.08 -0.03 27.20
CA GLY A 12 -6.86 0.80 26.32
C GLY A 12 -6.39 0.75 24.87
N ILE A 13 -6.68 1.81 24.14
CA ILE A 13 -6.35 1.89 22.71
C ILE A 13 -5.14 2.78 22.53
N VAL A 14 -4.11 2.26 21.85
CA VAL A 14 -2.95 3.03 21.46
C VAL A 14 -3.09 3.40 19.98
N LYS A 15 -2.98 4.68 19.68
CA LYS A 15 -2.99 5.20 18.31
C LYS A 15 -1.56 5.52 17.92
N LEU A 16 -1.13 4.94 16.81
CA LEU A 16 0.18 5.21 16.25
C LEU A 16 0.02 5.91 14.91
N GLU A 17 0.80 6.95 14.70
CA GLU A 17 0.78 7.68 13.45
C GLU A 17 2.22 7.91 13.00
N SER A 18 2.47 7.61 11.74
CA SER A 18 3.77 7.87 11.13
C SER A 18 3.57 8.39 9.71
N SER A 19 4.52 9.19 9.26
CA SER A 19 4.48 9.74 7.91
C SER A 19 5.77 9.40 7.18
N GLY A 20 5.70 9.35 5.87
CA GLY A 20 6.87 9.04 5.06
C GLY A 20 6.56 9.11 3.59
N GLU A 21 7.53 8.72 2.79
CA GLU A 21 7.41 8.65 1.35
C GLU A 21 7.62 7.23 0.87
N ILE A 22 6.94 6.88 -0.20
CA ILE A 22 7.20 5.60 -0.86
C ILE A 22 8.56 5.72 -1.55
N LYS A 23 9.46 4.82 -1.22
CA LYS A 23 10.81 4.80 -1.81
C LYS A 23 10.93 3.76 -2.91
N GLU A 24 10.27 2.62 -2.74
CA GLU A 24 10.43 1.52 -3.68
C GLU A 24 9.19 0.62 -3.63
N ILE A 25 8.84 0.08 -4.78
CA ILE A 25 7.79 -0.93 -4.87
C ILE A 25 8.43 -2.15 -5.50
N LEU A 26 8.40 -3.26 -4.78
CA LEU A 26 8.97 -4.52 -5.21
C LEU A 26 7.85 -5.52 -5.47
N ILE A 27 7.95 -6.20 -6.60
CA ILE A 27 7.00 -7.25 -6.94
C ILE A 27 7.74 -8.58 -6.82
N ASN A 28 7.28 -9.40 -5.88
CA ASN A 28 7.82 -10.74 -5.66
C ASN A 28 6.94 -11.73 -6.40
N GLU A 29 7.45 -12.22 -7.52
CA GLU A 29 6.74 -13.21 -8.33
C GLU A 29 7.13 -14.61 -7.90
N ASP A 30 6.14 -15.48 -7.77
CA ASP A 30 6.38 -16.89 -7.52
C ASP A 30 5.63 -17.70 -8.58
N PHE A 31 6.37 -18.17 -9.58
CA PHE A 31 5.78 -18.91 -10.70
C PHE A 31 5.29 -20.30 -10.29
N MET A 32 5.89 -20.87 -9.27
CA MET A 32 5.48 -22.20 -8.78
C MET A 32 4.27 -22.10 -7.86
N HIS A 33 4.14 -21.00 -7.12
CA HIS A 33 3.07 -20.79 -6.18
C HIS A 33 2.53 -19.37 -6.35
N PRO A 34 1.69 -19.13 -7.37
CA PRO A 34 1.21 -17.76 -7.65
C PRO A 34 0.50 -17.08 -6.47
N LYS A 35 -0.06 -17.87 -5.55
CA LYS A 35 -0.71 -17.32 -4.37
C LYS A 35 0.28 -16.73 -3.36
N ASP A 36 1.55 -17.12 -3.46
CA ASP A 36 2.59 -16.63 -2.57
C ASP A 36 3.28 -15.39 -3.13
N ALA A 37 2.90 -14.95 -4.32
CA ALA A 37 3.38 -13.69 -4.85
C ALA A 37 2.92 -12.52 -3.97
N SER A 38 3.70 -11.47 -3.92
CA SER A 38 3.38 -10.31 -3.10
C SER A 38 3.90 -9.03 -3.72
N VAL A 39 3.33 -7.92 -3.28
CA VAL A 39 3.82 -6.58 -3.62
C VAL A 39 4.24 -5.92 -2.32
N ALA A 40 5.49 -5.50 -2.26
CA ALA A 40 6.05 -4.84 -1.10
C ALA A 40 6.22 -3.35 -1.40
N ILE A 41 5.62 -2.51 -0.58
CA ILE A 41 5.76 -1.06 -0.68
C ILE A 41 6.67 -0.61 0.45
N CYS A 42 7.87 -0.15 0.07
CA CYS A 42 8.87 0.29 1.03
C CYS A 42 8.71 1.80 1.23
N PHE A 43 8.60 2.23 2.47
CA PHE A 43 8.47 3.64 2.80
C PHE A 43 9.53 4.06 3.81
N ARG A 44 9.86 5.33 3.78
CA ARG A 44 10.80 5.92 4.73
C ARG A 44 10.32 7.30 5.12
N GLY A 45 10.22 7.53 6.42
CA GLY A 45 9.97 8.84 7.00
C GLY A 45 11.18 9.35 7.74
N LYS A 46 10.99 10.44 8.45
CA LYS A 46 12.07 11.06 9.22
C LYS A 46 12.52 10.16 10.36
N ASP A 47 11.56 9.61 11.08
CA ASP A 47 11.82 8.81 12.28
C ASP A 47 11.37 7.36 12.16
N SER A 48 10.87 6.97 11.00
CA SER A 48 10.34 5.64 10.83
C SER A 48 10.53 5.15 9.39
N SER A 49 10.60 3.85 9.25
CA SER A 49 10.63 3.21 7.96
C SER A 49 9.92 1.88 8.08
N GLY A 50 9.50 1.33 6.95
CA GLY A 50 8.83 0.05 6.99
C GLY A 50 8.50 -0.46 5.62
N ILE A 51 7.87 -1.62 5.62
CA ILE A 51 7.43 -2.31 4.41
C ILE A 51 5.98 -2.71 4.61
N LEU A 52 5.16 -2.35 3.64
CA LEU A 52 3.79 -2.84 3.56
C LEU A 52 3.74 -3.92 2.50
N GLU A 53 3.42 -5.13 2.90
CA GLU A 53 3.39 -6.26 1.98
C GLU A 53 1.93 -6.68 1.74
N LEU A 54 1.57 -6.78 0.48
CA LEU A 54 0.20 -7.05 0.07
C LEU A 54 0.14 -8.29 -0.81
N THR A 55 -0.91 -9.06 -0.62
CA THR A 55 -1.19 -10.21 -1.48
C THR A 55 -1.77 -9.77 -2.82
N PRO A 56 -1.74 -10.63 -3.85
CA PRO A 56 -2.38 -10.31 -5.13
C PRO A 56 -3.86 -9.97 -4.98
N GLU A 57 -4.58 -10.69 -4.12
CA GLU A 57 -6.00 -10.42 -3.88
C GLU A 57 -6.21 -9.04 -3.29
N GLU A 58 -5.35 -8.62 -2.37
CA GLU A 58 -5.43 -7.29 -1.76
C GLU A 58 -5.15 -6.19 -2.78
N ILE A 59 -4.18 -6.40 -3.65
CA ILE A 59 -3.88 -5.46 -4.74
C ILE A 59 -5.08 -5.34 -5.67
N GLU A 60 -5.73 -6.45 -5.98
CA GLU A 60 -6.93 -6.43 -6.83
C GLU A 60 -8.07 -5.64 -6.17
N ILE A 61 -8.27 -5.81 -4.88
CA ILE A 61 -9.27 -5.05 -4.13
C ILE A 61 -8.98 -3.56 -4.21
N ILE A 62 -7.73 -3.17 -3.98
CA ILE A 62 -7.32 -1.77 -4.07
C ILE A 62 -7.59 -1.22 -5.47
N ASN A 63 -7.19 -1.95 -6.50
CA ASN A 63 -7.37 -1.53 -7.88
C ASN A 63 -8.85 -1.34 -8.22
N LYS A 64 -9.70 -2.28 -7.84
CA LYS A 64 -11.14 -2.19 -8.09
C LYS A 64 -11.78 -0.98 -7.42
N LYS A 65 -11.30 -0.61 -6.24
CA LYS A 65 -11.86 0.52 -5.49
C LYS A 65 -11.33 1.86 -5.96
N ILE A 66 -10.07 1.93 -6.35
CA ILE A 66 -9.39 3.19 -6.65
C ILE A 66 -9.50 3.56 -8.13
N ALA A 67 -9.30 2.61 -9.05
CA ALA A 67 -9.22 2.91 -10.47
C ALA A 67 -10.42 3.70 -11.01
N PRO A 68 -11.68 3.37 -10.67
CA PRO A 68 -12.82 4.12 -11.18
C PRO A 68 -12.91 5.55 -10.66
N LYS A 69 -12.20 5.86 -9.57
CA LYS A 69 -12.29 7.15 -8.89
C LYS A 69 -11.02 7.99 -8.95
N LEU A 70 -10.00 7.51 -9.65
CA LEU A 70 -8.74 8.25 -9.76
C LEU A 70 -8.92 9.63 -10.37
N HIS A 71 -9.87 9.78 -11.32
CA HIS A 71 -10.14 11.06 -11.95
C HIS A 71 -10.70 12.11 -10.99
N LEU A 72 -11.17 11.70 -9.81
CA LEU A 72 -11.69 12.62 -8.79
C LEU A 72 -10.57 13.23 -7.94
N LEU A 73 -9.38 12.67 -8.01
CA LEU A 73 -8.24 13.17 -7.25
C LEU A 73 -7.54 14.27 -8.03
N LYS A 74 -7.27 15.39 -7.36
CA LYS A 74 -6.51 16.48 -7.98
C LYS A 74 -5.07 16.06 -8.22
N ASP A 75 -4.51 16.54 -9.31
CA ASP A 75 -3.09 16.37 -9.64
C ASP A 75 -2.66 14.92 -9.89
N VAL A 76 -3.61 14.00 -10.01
CA VAL A 76 -3.32 12.62 -10.39
C VAL A 76 -3.54 12.47 -11.89
N LYS A 77 -2.49 12.09 -12.59
CA LYS A 77 -2.56 11.79 -14.01
C LYS A 77 -2.87 10.32 -14.20
N VAL A 78 -3.94 10.06 -14.94
CA VAL A 78 -4.29 8.69 -15.29
C VAL A 78 -3.76 8.43 -16.70
N LEU A 79 -2.81 7.49 -16.77
CA LEU A 79 -2.27 7.06 -18.05
C LEU A 79 -3.15 5.93 -18.59
N LYS A 80 -3.73 6.15 -19.75
CA LYS A 80 -4.48 5.12 -20.45
C LYS A 80 -3.57 4.53 -21.51
N PHE A 81 -3.35 3.24 -21.43
CA PHE A 81 -2.64 2.53 -22.46
C PHE A 81 -3.66 1.85 -23.37
N ASP A 82 -3.75 2.32 -24.59
CA ASP A 82 -4.56 1.65 -25.60
C ASP A 82 -3.81 0.45 -26.12
N LYS A 83 -4.39 -0.70 -25.96
CA LYS A 83 -3.83 -1.91 -26.55
C LYS A 83 -4.57 -2.24 -27.84
#